data_e0e5e7c70a0b5b07c1ac75de6d59ce58
#
_entry.id   e0e5e7c70a0b5b07c1ac75de6d59ce58
#
_cell.length_a   1.000
_cell.length_b   1.000
_cell.length_c   1.000
_cell.angle_alpha   90.00
_cell.angle_beta   90.00
_cell.angle_gamma   90.00
#
_symmetry.space_group_name_H-M   'P 1'
#
loop_
_entity.id
_entity.type
_entity.pdbx_description
1 polymer ?
#
loop_
_entity_poly.entity_id
_entity_poly.type
_entity_poly.pdbx_seq_one_letter_code
_entity_poly.pdbx_strand_id
1 'polypeptide(L)'
;MTYGPARALPGDQIQITTNPDTEPFWLAAKEHKLTACECGACGHFRMPPTAVCPECGSREKKWPTLPGTGTIFSFAICNKNPKNGEDYVYVPVVVDIDGAPGTRLNANVSGCDAEDVHIGMKVVVDWTPIQDGWALPNFRKA
;
A
#
# COMPACT_ATOMS: atom_id res chain seq x y z
N MET A 1 -2.51 -26.09 8.68
CA MET A 1 -1.11 -25.65 8.85
C MET A 1 -1.10 -24.25 9.42
N THR A 2 -0.33 -24.03 10.47
CA THR A 2 -0.19 -22.69 11.05
C THR A 2 1.12 -22.06 10.58
N TYR A 3 1.06 -20.77 10.25
CA TYR A 3 2.21 -20.01 9.79
C TYR A 3 2.80 -19.12 10.87
N GLY A 4 2.01 -18.74 11.86
CA GLY A 4 2.40 -17.83 12.91
C GLY A 4 2.23 -16.36 12.54
N PRO A 5 2.91 -15.45 13.28
CA PRO A 5 2.73 -14.02 13.07
C PRO A 5 3.14 -13.56 11.68
N ALA A 6 2.30 -12.73 11.06
CA ALA A 6 2.61 -12.02 9.83
C ALA A 6 3.59 -10.87 10.16
N ARG A 7 4.67 -10.77 9.39
CA ARG A 7 5.75 -9.81 9.64
C ARG A 7 5.88 -8.83 8.48
N ALA A 8 6.25 -7.61 8.79
CA ALA A 8 6.65 -6.66 7.75
C ALA A 8 7.99 -7.11 7.14
N LEU A 9 8.18 -6.86 5.86
CA LEU A 9 9.49 -7.11 5.24
C LEU A 9 10.55 -6.19 5.85
N PRO A 10 11.82 -6.68 6.00
CA PRO A 10 12.89 -5.85 6.53
C PRO A 10 13.10 -4.58 5.68
N GLY A 11 13.13 -3.42 6.35
CA GLY A 11 13.25 -2.13 5.67
C GLY A 11 14.53 -1.96 4.87
N ASP A 12 15.61 -2.63 5.27
CA ASP A 12 16.88 -2.62 4.55
C ASP A 12 16.85 -3.40 3.24
N GLN A 13 15.80 -4.17 2.99
CA GLN A 13 15.59 -4.92 1.74
C GLN A 13 14.69 -4.19 0.76
N ILE A 14 14.17 -3.01 1.13
CA ILE A 14 13.22 -2.26 0.32
C ILE A 14 13.83 -0.94 -0.09
N GLN A 15 13.77 -0.64 -1.37
CA GLN A 15 14.28 0.58 -1.96
C GLN A 15 13.20 1.25 -2.78
N ILE A 16 13.03 2.56 -2.60
CA ILE A 16 12.04 3.34 -3.34
C ILE A 16 12.74 4.12 -4.44
N THR A 17 12.24 3.96 -5.66
CA THR A 17 12.63 4.77 -6.81
C THR A 17 11.39 5.50 -7.29
N THR A 18 11.49 6.83 -7.42
CA THR A 18 10.34 7.67 -7.82
C THR A 18 10.49 8.18 -9.25
N ASN A 19 9.36 8.57 -9.82
CA ASN A 19 9.29 9.32 -11.06
C ASN A 19 8.28 10.47 -10.87
N PRO A 20 8.13 11.40 -11.83
CA PRO A 20 7.21 12.53 -11.64
C PRO A 20 5.77 12.15 -11.32
N ASP A 21 5.30 10.99 -11.78
CA ASP A 21 3.92 10.57 -11.53
C ASP A 21 3.75 9.96 -10.13
N THR A 22 4.76 9.26 -9.60
CA THR A 22 4.67 8.57 -8.29
C THR A 22 5.25 9.37 -7.14
N GLU A 23 6.08 10.37 -7.41
CA GLU A 23 6.77 11.15 -6.38
C GLU A 23 5.82 11.79 -5.36
N PRO A 24 4.69 12.41 -5.76
CA PRO A 24 3.78 13.01 -4.77
C PRO A 24 3.26 12.00 -3.74
N PHE A 25 2.98 10.77 -4.17
CA PHE A 25 2.55 9.70 -3.25
C PHE A 25 3.63 9.41 -2.20
N TRP A 26 4.88 9.25 -2.63
CA TRP A 26 5.97 8.90 -1.75
C TRP A 26 6.42 10.05 -0.85
N LEU A 27 6.35 11.29 -1.32
CA LEU A 27 6.64 12.46 -0.49
C LEU A 27 5.60 12.60 0.64
N ALA A 28 4.32 12.37 0.34
CA ALA A 28 3.27 12.35 1.37
C ALA A 28 3.49 11.19 2.35
N ALA A 29 3.94 10.04 1.85
CA ALA A 29 4.23 8.89 2.69
C ALA A 29 5.33 9.17 3.72
N LYS A 30 6.31 9.99 3.39
CA LYS A 30 7.34 10.44 4.36
C LYS A 30 6.73 11.16 5.56
N GLU A 31 5.60 11.82 5.36
CA GLU A 31 4.85 12.50 6.40
C GLU A 31 3.74 11.63 7.01
N HIS A 32 3.72 10.35 6.68
CA HIS A 32 2.72 9.37 7.12
C HIS A 32 1.30 9.74 6.67
N LYS A 33 1.19 10.26 5.44
CA LYS A 33 -0.09 10.57 4.81
C LYS A 33 -0.30 9.63 3.63
N LEU A 34 -1.40 8.88 3.67
CA LEU A 34 -1.82 8.04 2.54
C LEU A 34 -2.61 8.90 1.57
N THR A 35 -2.18 8.91 0.32
CA THR A 35 -2.82 9.68 -0.75
C THR A 35 -3.12 8.80 -1.95
N ALA A 36 -3.97 9.29 -2.85
CA ALA A 36 -4.21 8.66 -4.14
C ALA A 36 -4.31 9.75 -5.21
N CYS A 37 -4.01 9.38 -6.45
CA CYS A 37 -4.09 10.31 -7.57
C CYS A 37 -5.54 10.51 -7.99
N GLU A 38 -6.04 11.74 -7.83
CA GLU A 38 -7.36 12.18 -8.28
C GLU A 38 -7.18 13.09 -9.48
N CYS A 39 -7.96 12.88 -10.54
CA CYS A 39 -7.97 13.79 -11.67
C CYS A 39 -8.45 15.19 -11.23
N GLY A 40 -7.66 16.22 -11.50
CA GLY A 40 -8.03 17.59 -11.15
C GLY A 40 -9.20 18.15 -11.97
N ALA A 41 -9.53 17.52 -13.10
CA ALA A 41 -10.61 17.97 -13.98
C ALA A 41 -11.92 17.21 -13.73
N CYS A 42 -11.90 15.87 -13.68
CA CYS A 42 -13.14 15.07 -13.58
C CYS A 42 -13.30 14.32 -12.24
N GLY A 43 -12.28 14.30 -11.38
CA GLY A 43 -12.36 13.65 -10.06
C GLY A 43 -12.17 12.14 -10.08
N HIS A 44 -11.84 11.54 -11.21
CA HIS A 44 -11.58 10.12 -11.29
C HIS A 44 -10.27 9.77 -10.57
N PHE A 45 -10.32 8.75 -9.71
CA PHE A 45 -9.12 8.24 -9.03
C PHE A 45 -8.42 7.18 -9.88
N ARG A 46 -7.09 7.20 -9.84
CA ARG A 46 -6.27 6.17 -10.47
C ARG A 46 -5.03 5.84 -9.63
N MET A 47 -4.80 4.57 -9.40
CA MET A 47 -3.59 4.03 -8.79
C MET A 47 -3.26 2.70 -9.48
N PRO A 48 -2.07 2.53 -10.02
CA PRO A 48 -0.94 3.48 -9.99
C PRO A 48 -1.25 4.76 -10.77
N PRO A 49 -0.61 5.88 -10.39
CA PRO A 49 -0.80 7.14 -11.09
C PRO A 49 -0.21 7.10 -12.49
N THR A 50 -0.89 7.74 -13.43
CA THR A 50 -0.44 7.85 -14.82
C THR A 50 -0.42 9.32 -15.25
N ALA A 51 0.27 9.62 -16.35
CA ALA A 51 0.44 11.00 -16.80
C ALA A 51 -0.88 11.68 -17.17
N VAL A 52 -1.84 10.91 -17.71
CA VAL A 52 -3.14 11.45 -18.14
C VAL A 52 -4.27 10.62 -17.54
N CYS A 53 -5.42 11.28 -17.32
CA CYS A 53 -6.61 10.60 -16.85
C CYS A 53 -7.19 9.69 -17.95
N PRO A 54 -7.45 8.41 -17.67
CA PRO A 54 -8.02 7.51 -18.68
C PRO A 54 -9.47 7.86 -19.03
N GLU A 55 -10.18 8.62 -18.18
CA GLU A 55 -11.57 8.97 -18.40
C GLU A 55 -11.74 10.25 -19.22
N CYS A 56 -10.95 11.30 -18.96
CA CYS A 56 -11.13 12.59 -19.61
C CYS A 56 -9.88 13.13 -20.33
N GLY A 57 -8.75 12.44 -20.23
CA GLY A 57 -7.50 12.84 -20.89
C GLY A 57 -6.75 14.00 -20.26
N SER A 58 -7.24 14.56 -19.14
CA SER A 58 -6.57 15.67 -18.46
C SER A 58 -5.25 15.24 -17.82
N ARG A 59 -4.29 16.19 -17.77
CA ARG A 59 -3.03 15.99 -17.05
C ARG A 59 -3.09 16.57 -15.63
N GLU A 60 -4.18 17.22 -15.26
CA GLU A 60 -4.34 17.83 -13.93
C GLU A 60 -4.51 16.72 -12.88
N LYS A 61 -3.78 16.86 -11.78
CA LYS A 61 -3.78 15.88 -10.67
C LYS A 61 -3.97 16.57 -9.35
N LYS A 62 -4.69 15.91 -8.46
CA LYS A 62 -4.79 16.24 -7.04
C LYS A 62 -4.37 15.03 -6.23
N TRP A 63 -3.88 15.26 -5.03
CA TRP A 63 -3.42 14.21 -4.14
C TRP A 63 -4.06 14.37 -2.76
N PRO A 64 -5.37 14.08 -2.64
CA PRO A 64 -6.05 14.21 -1.35
C PRO A 64 -5.50 13.23 -0.33
N THR A 65 -5.44 13.66 0.93
CA THR A 65 -5.10 12.78 2.04
C THR A 65 -6.31 11.90 2.35
N LEU A 66 -6.08 10.60 2.41
CA LEU A 66 -7.13 9.60 2.65
C LEU A 66 -7.21 9.25 4.14
N PRO A 67 -8.31 8.61 4.58
CA PRO A 67 -8.47 8.20 5.98
C PRO A 67 -7.40 7.24 6.48
N GLY A 68 -6.75 6.49 5.59
CA GLY A 68 -5.76 5.48 5.97
C GLY A 68 -6.37 4.14 6.35
N THR A 69 -7.61 3.89 5.96
CA THR A 69 -8.31 2.64 6.19
C THR A 69 -8.64 1.95 4.88
N GLY A 70 -8.94 0.68 4.93
CA GLY A 70 -9.32 -0.09 3.75
C GLY A 70 -9.83 -1.47 4.09
N THR A 71 -10.07 -2.24 3.03
CA THR A 71 -10.60 -3.61 3.13
C THR A 71 -9.73 -4.52 2.26
N ILE A 72 -9.34 -5.66 2.79
CA ILE A 72 -8.54 -6.62 2.03
C ILE A 72 -9.40 -7.20 0.90
N PHE A 73 -8.93 -6.98 -0.33
CA PHE A 73 -9.53 -7.53 -1.53
C PHE A 73 -8.98 -8.92 -1.85
N SER A 74 -7.66 -9.10 -1.74
CA SER A 74 -7.01 -10.39 -1.89
C SER A 74 -5.69 -10.43 -1.11
N PHE A 75 -5.15 -11.62 -0.91
CA PHE A 75 -3.90 -11.81 -0.17
C PHE A 75 -3.23 -13.12 -0.56
N ALA A 76 -1.97 -13.25 -0.15
CA ALA A 76 -1.24 -14.51 -0.20
C ALA A 76 -0.44 -14.65 1.10
N ILE A 77 -0.09 -15.87 1.47
CA ILE A 77 0.81 -16.12 2.60
C ILE A 77 2.13 -16.63 2.04
N CYS A 78 3.19 -15.91 2.32
CA CYS A 78 4.55 -16.26 1.91
C CYS A 78 5.36 -16.65 3.13
N ASN A 79 6.14 -17.70 3.04
CA ASN A 79 6.90 -18.22 4.17
C ASN A 79 8.41 -18.20 3.96
N LYS A 80 8.88 -17.55 2.90
CA LYS A 80 10.31 -17.41 2.61
C LYS A 80 10.64 -15.97 2.32
N ASN A 81 11.78 -15.50 2.84
CA ASN A 81 12.30 -14.18 2.52
C ASN A 81 12.67 -14.15 1.03
N PRO A 82 12.16 -13.18 0.26
CA PRO A 82 12.39 -13.14 -1.18
C PRO A 82 13.84 -12.87 -1.57
N LYS A 83 14.67 -12.31 -0.68
CA LYS A 83 16.07 -12.00 -0.98
C LYS A 83 17.03 -13.13 -0.62
N ASN A 84 16.82 -13.80 0.50
CA ASN A 84 17.80 -14.78 0.99
C ASN A 84 17.25 -16.20 1.12
N GLY A 85 15.95 -16.40 0.90
CA GLY A 85 15.33 -17.72 0.97
C GLY A 85 15.13 -18.30 2.37
N GLU A 86 15.47 -17.54 3.41
CA GLU A 86 15.29 -17.98 4.79
C GLU A 86 13.81 -18.00 5.17
N ASP A 87 13.47 -18.76 6.20
CA ASP A 87 12.11 -18.83 6.71
C ASP A 87 11.67 -17.45 7.22
N TYR A 88 10.60 -16.93 6.66
CA TYR A 88 10.08 -15.61 7.00
C TYR A 88 8.65 -15.51 6.53
N VAL A 89 7.72 -15.36 7.49
CA VAL A 89 6.29 -15.26 7.16
C VAL A 89 5.92 -13.81 6.92
N TYR A 90 5.41 -13.52 5.72
CA TYR A 90 4.83 -12.23 5.41
C TYR A 90 3.59 -12.44 4.53
N VAL A 91 2.67 -11.47 4.56
CA VAL A 91 1.37 -11.58 3.90
C VAL A 91 1.17 -10.38 3.00
N PRO A 92 1.52 -10.50 1.71
CA PRO A 92 1.16 -9.46 0.74
C PRO A 92 -0.35 -9.41 0.54
N VAL A 93 -0.86 -8.20 0.44
CA VAL A 93 -2.30 -7.93 0.32
C VAL A 93 -2.56 -6.95 -0.81
N VAL A 94 -3.76 -7.03 -1.36
CA VAL A 94 -4.33 -5.98 -2.19
C VAL A 94 -5.48 -5.37 -1.39
N VAL A 95 -5.41 -4.06 -1.14
CA VAL A 95 -6.35 -3.36 -0.28
C VAL A 95 -7.20 -2.40 -1.10
N ASP A 96 -8.52 -2.52 -0.98
CA ASP A 96 -9.44 -1.48 -1.46
C ASP A 96 -9.34 -0.30 -0.51
N ILE A 97 -8.95 0.86 -1.03
CA ILE A 97 -8.62 2.04 -0.22
C ILE A 97 -9.86 2.90 -0.01
N ASP A 98 -10.16 3.21 1.24
CA ASP A 98 -11.26 4.10 1.58
C ASP A 98 -10.93 5.54 1.17
N GLY A 99 -11.91 6.23 0.62
CA GLY A 99 -11.79 7.63 0.19
C GLY A 99 -11.29 7.81 -1.24
N ALA A 100 -10.91 6.75 -1.92
CA ALA A 100 -10.47 6.77 -3.32
C ALA A 100 -11.17 5.64 -4.10
N PRO A 101 -12.44 5.82 -4.46
CA PRO A 101 -13.25 4.75 -5.06
C PRO A 101 -12.59 4.13 -6.29
N GLY A 102 -12.62 2.81 -6.36
CA GLY A 102 -12.07 2.05 -7.49
C GLY A 102 -10.55 1.88 -7.46
N THR A 103 -9.87 2.36 -6.43
CA THR A 103 -8.42 2.19 -6.31
C THR A 103 -8.04 1.10 -5.34
N ARG A 104 -6.92 0.45 -5.62
CA ARG A 104 -6.34 -0.60 -4.79
C ARG A 104 -4.85 -0.33 -4.60
N LEU A 105 -4.35 -0.74 -3.46
CA LEU A 105 -2.93 -0.62 -3.13
C LEU A 105 -2.38 -1.99 -2.77
N ASN A 106 -1.23 -2.32 -3.36
CA ASN A 106 -0.48 -3.51 -2.98
C ASN A 106 0.39 -3.16 -1.77
N ALA A 107 0.29 -3.96 -0.71
CA ALA A 107 1.03 -3.73 0.52
C ALA A 107 1.25 -5.05 1.25
N ASN A 108 1.63 -4.99 2.50
CA ASN A 108 1.71 -6.15 3.38
C ASN A 108 0.89 -5.87 4.63
N VAL A 109 0.32 -6.92 5.21
CA VAL A 109 -0.34 -6.83 6.52
C VAL A 109 0.55 -7.48 7.57
N SER A 110 0.57 -6.87 8.75
CA SER A 110 1.29 -7.39 9.91
C SER A 110 0.52 -7.13 11.19
N GLY A 111 1.07 -7.55 12.34
CA GLY A 111 0.43 -7.32 13.63
C GLY A 111 -0.67 -8.31 13.98
N CYS A 112 -0.82 -9.37 13.20
CA CYS A 112 -1.74 -10.49 13.48
C CYS A 112 -1.12 -11.78 12.96
N ASP A 113 -1.71 -12.90 13.29
CA ASP A 113 -1.28 -14.18 12.71
C ASP A 113 -1.71 -14.26 11.24
N ALA A 114 -0.88 -14.88 10.43
CA ALA A 114 -1.16 -15.02 8.99
C ALA A 114 -2.49 -15.75 8.74
N GLU A 115 -2.82 -16.71 9.60
CA GLU A 115 -4.07 -17.47 9.50
C GLU A 115 -5.33 -16.64 9.73
N ASP A 116 -5.20 -15.50 10.39
CA ASP A 116 -6.33 -14.61 10.67
C ASP A 116 -6.66 -13.69 9.50
N VAL A 117 -5.76 -13.60 8.52
CA VAL A 117 -5.97 -12.74 7.36
C VAL A 117 -7.01 -13.34 6.43
N HIS A 118 -7.99 -12.54 6.02
CA HIS A 118 -9.08 -13.00 5.16
C HIS A 118 -9.58 -11.88 4.25
N ILE A 119 -10.20 -12.27 3.15
CA ILE A 119 -10.86 -11.33 2.25
C ILE A 119 -12.01 -10.65 2.99
N GLY A 120 -12.11 -9.34 2.87
CA GLY A 120 -13.10 -8.55 3.59
C GLY A 120 -12.64 -8.02 4.95
N MET A 121 -11.45 -8.41 5.40
CA MET A 121 -10.87 -7.93 6.65
C MET A 121 -10.64 -6.41 6.59
N LYS A 122 -11.08 -5.71 7.63
CA LYS A 122 -10.84 -4.26 7.75
C LYS A 122 -9.44 -4.02 8.28
N VAL A 123 -8.75 -3.07 7.64
CA VAL A 123 -7.36 -2.75 7.97
C VAL A 123 -7.14 -1.25 8.06
N VAL A 124 -6.11 -0.87 8.78
CA VAL A 124 -5.67 0.52 8.92
C VAL A 124 -4.19 0.60 8.57
N VAL A 125 -3.78 1.71 7.97
CA VAL A 125 -2.38 1.90 7.58
C VAL A 125 -1.47 1.93 8.80
N ASP A 126 -0.34 1.24 8.68
CA ASP A 126 0.71 1.16 9.69
C ASP A 126 2.04 1.39 8.97
N TRP A 127 2.60 2.58 9.13
CA TRP A 127 3.76 3.03 8.37
C TRP A 127 5.03 2.31 8.81
N THR A 128 5.73 1.73 7.84
CA THR A 128 7.00 1.03 8.08
C THR A 128 8.15 1.90 7.58
N PRO A 129 9.04 2.38 8.46
CA PRO A 129 10.25 3.09 8.01
C PRO A 129 11.15 2.18 7.18
N ILE A 130 11.67 2.72 6.11
CA ILE A 130 12.63 2.03 5.23
C ILE A 130 13.82 2.93 4.97
N GLN A 131 14.73 2.53 4.05
CA GLN A 131 15.94 3.27 3.76
C GLN A 131 15.70 4.69 3.27
N ASP A 132 16.65 5.57 3.49
CA ASP A 132 16.70 6.95 2.98
C ASP A 132 15.55 7.84 3.46
N GLY A 133 15.00 7.53 4.64
CA GLY A 133 13.91 8.32 5.23
C GLY A 133 12.54 8.09 4.61
N TRP A 134 12.43 7.14 3.70
CA TRP A 134 11.14 6.77 3.14
C TRP A 134 10.30 5.97 4.14
N ALA A 135 9.00 5.97 3.95
CA ALA A 135 8.07 5.14 4.72
C ALA A 135 7.18 4.35 3.76
N LEU A 136 6.98 3.08 4.08
CA LEU A 136 6.15 2.19 3.28
C LEU A 136 4.78 2.06 3.92
N PRO A 137 3.68 2.28 3.17
CA PRO A 137 2.34 2.06 3.71
C PRO A 137 2.05 0.56 3.78
N ASN A 138 2.13 0.02 4.96
CA ASN A 138 1.65 -1.31 5.27
C ASN A 138 0.36 -1.21 6.06
N PHE A 139 -0.24 -2.32 6.38
CA PHE A 139 -1.53 -2.35 7.07
C PHE A 139 -1.47 -3.28 8.27
N ARG A 140 -2.33 -3.02 9.22
CA ARG A 140 -2.60 -3.89 10.36
C ARG A 140 -4.11 -4.06 10.51
N LYS A 141 -4.52 -5.04 11.28
CA LYS A 141 -5.92 -5.24 11.60
C LYS A 141 -6.50 -3.97 12.26
N ALA A 142 -7.62 -3.55 11.77
CA ALA A 142 -8.33 -2.39 12.32
C ALA A 142 -8.92 -2.73 13.70
#